data_f685cf4d54d67e5922c9ba4be51dfa9b
#
_entry.id   f685cf4d54d67e5922c9ba4be51dfa9b
#
_cell.length_a   1.000
_cell.length_b   1.000
_cell.length_c   1.000
_cell.angle_alpha   90.00
_cell.angle_beta   90.00
_cell.angle_gamma   90.00
#
_symmetry.space_group_name_H-M   'P 1'
#
loop_
_entity.id
_entity.type
_entity.pdbx_description
1 polymer ?
#
loop_
_entity_poly.entity_id
_entity_poly.type
_entity_poly.pdbx_seq_one_letter_code
_entity_poly.pdbx_strand_id
1 'polypeptide(L)'
;MLQSIFLIAAVVVGTWNGNWFPSGRAEHRAHPDVEAATISAAAKMLAEGLKAVDPEGTNDVILCLNEIRGMEVATNLVAQIGRKDLSVASISAYRRRDLFDQQHDVIATTLPVAETHWSKWKVAKDLTPPRGYAFAAVVIDPATTANVYVVHLKSNYGATTPELRESNREKRTLAIAQLVNQEKRKRGRSARPVLIAGDMNADCWRKEFAEEKLFGLIADAGFENPLALLPPKSRGTHPSRSYGSSALDYIFCRGVSAVEAPKIIPNDELSDHYAVFVVVR
;
A
#
# COMPACT_ATOMS: atom_id res chain seq x y z
N MET A 1 -27.62 -29.20 10.67
CA MET A 1 -27.42 -27.77 10.46
C MET A 1 -26.40 -27.60 9.34
N LEU A 2 -26.85 -27.23 8.15
CA LEU A 2 -25.95 -26.85 7.05
C LEU A 2 -25.32 -25.50 7.45
N GLN A 3 -24.03 -25.49 7.76
CA GLN A 3 -23.27 -24.26 7.79
C GLN A 3 -23.24 -23.72 6.36
N SER A 4 -23.97 -22.64 6.09
CA SER A 4 -23.82 -21.87 4.87
C SER A 4 -22.37 -21.37 4.86
N ILE A 5 -21.54 -21.98 4.04
CA ILE A 5 -20.22 -21.46 3.73
C ILE A 5 -20.50 -20.19 2.91
N PHE A 6 -20.52 -19.03 3.55
CA PHE A 6 -20.48 -17.75 2.85
C PHE A 6 -19.11 -17.68 2.14
N LEU A 7 -19.11 -17.92 0.85
CA LEU A 7 -17.93 -17.67 0.03
C LEU A 7 -17.76 -16.14 -0.02
N ILE A 8 -16.72 -15.63 0.64
CA ILE A 8 -16.34 -14.23 0.48
C ILE A 8 -16.03 -13.99 -1.01
N ALA A 9 -16.61 -12.94 -1.59
CA ALA A 9 -16.35 -12.57 -2.97
C ALA A 9 -14.84 -12.31 -3.15
N ALA A 10 -14.28 -12.69 -4.29
CA ALA A 10 -12.89 -12.41 -4.59
C ALA A 10 -12.71 -10.91 -4.83
N VAL A 11 -11.64 -10.34 -4.28
CA VAL A 11 -11.30 -8.92 -4.40
C VAL A 11 -9.88 -8.79 -4.93
N VAL A 12 -9.70 -7.98 -5.96
CA VAL A 12 -8.37 -7.57 -6.43
C VAL A 12 -7.83 -6.49 -5.52
N VAL A 13 -6.67 -6.71 -4.93
CA VAL A 13 -5.95 -5.70 -4.16
C VAL A 13 -4.67 -5.32 -4.92
N GLY A 14 -4.49 -4.02 -5.17
CA GLY A 14 -3.28 -3.47 -5.79
C GLY A 14 -2.58 -2.49 -4.89
N THR A 15 -1.24 -2.42 -4.96
CA THR A 15 -0.45 -1.35 -4.33
C THR A 15 0.62 -0.82 -5.27
N TRP A 16 0.88 0.48 -5.19
CA TRP A 16 1.91 1.16 -5.98
C TRP A 16 2.38 2.44 -5.29
N ASN A 17 3.70 2.63 -5.23
CA ASN A 17 4.33 3.90 -4.87
C ASN A 17 4.62 4.69 -6.15
N GLY A 18 4.03 5.88 -6.29
CA GLY A 18 4.11 6.72 -7.48
C GLY A 18 5.35 7.61 -7.56
N ASN A 19 6.26 7.58 -6.57
CA ASN A 19 7.47 8.41 -6.52
C ASN A 19 7.19 9.90 -6.76
N TRP A 20 6.60 10.58 -5.78
CA TRP A 20 6.22 12.00 -5.87
C TRP A 20 5.26 12.30 -7.06
N PHE A 21 4.32 11.39 -7.27
CA PHE A 21 3.42 11.41 -8.42
C PHE A 21 2.55 12.69 -8.51
N PRO A 22 2.43 13.31 -9.71
CA PRO A 22 2.87 12.84 -11.03
C PRO A 22 4.20 13.42 -11.50
N SER A 23 4.93 14.17 -10.69
CA SER A 23 6.13 14.89 -11.13
C SER A 23 7.45 14.12 -10.97
N GLY A 24 7.46 13.03 -10.18
CA GLY A 24 8.66 12.24 -9.86
C GLY A 24 9.68 12.95 -8.97
N ARG A 25 9.35 14.14 -8.39
CA ARG A 25 10.25 14.93 -7.54
C ARG A 25 9.51 15.70 -6.47
N ALA A 26 10.15 15.81 -5.29
CA ALA A 26 9.66 16.63 -4.19
C ALA A 26 9.47 18.10 -4.63
N GLU A 27 8.35 18.70 -4.23
CA GLU A 27 8.05 20.14 -4.41
C GLU A 27 8.14 20.63 -5.87
N HIS A 28 8.19 19.71 -6.85
CA HIS A 28 8.26 20.00 -8.27
C HIS A 28 6.88 19.86 -8.92
N ARG A 29 6.57 20.77 -9.84
CA ARG A 29 5.45 20.63 -10.76
C ARG A 29 6.00 20.65 -12.18
N ALA A 30 5.68 19.61 -12.94
CA ALA A 30 5.97 19.60 -14.37
C ALA A 30 4.95 20.49 -15.11
N HIS A 31 5.19 20.70 -16.40
CA HIS A 31 4.18 21.35 -17.26
C HIS A 31 2.88 20.51 -17.20
N PRO A 32 1.68 21.15 -17.18
CA PRO A 32 0.40 20.46 -17.07
C PRO A 32 0.22 19.31 -18.07
N ASP A 33 0.65 19.50 -19.32
CA ASP A 33 0.53 18.45 -20.36
C ASP A 33 1.42 17.22 -20.05
N VAL A 34 2.60 17.44 -19.46
CA VAL A 34 3.50 16.36 -19.03
C VAL A 34 2.88 15.60 -17.87
N GLU A 35 2.32 16.30 -16.89
CA GLU A 35 1.62 15.67 -15.77
C GLU A 35 0.40 14.88 -16.23
N ALA A 36 -0.40 15.44 -17.16
CA ALA A 36 -1.55 14.76 -17.74
C ALA A 36 -1.14 13.47 -18.48
N ALA A 37 -0.06 13.52 -19.27
CA ALA A 37 0.47 12.35 -19.96
C ALA A 37 0.97 11.29 -18.96
N THR A 38 1.66 11.69 -17.89
CA THR A 38 2.12 10.79 -16.82
C THR A 38 0.95 10.13 -16.10
N ILE A 39 -0.12 10.89 -15.79
CA ILE A 39 -1.32 10.34 -15.16
C ILE A 39 -1.99 9.30 -16.08
N SER A 40 -2.08 9.61 -17.38
CA SER A 40 -2.69 8.68 -18.35
C SER A 40 -1.87 7.39 -18.50
N ALA A 41 -0.55 7.50 -18.56
CA ALA A 41 0.34 6.33 -18.63
C ALA A 41 0.26 5.47 -17.37
N ALA A 42 0.23 6.08 -16.18
CA ALA A 42 0.07 5.38 -14.90
C ALA A 42 -1.31 4.69 -14.81
N ALA A 43 -2.37 5.35 -15.24
CA ALA A 43 -3.71 4.76 -15.27
C ALA A 43 -3.75 3.51 -16.16
N LYS A 44 -3.11 3.57 -17.35
CA LYS A 44 -2.97 2.42 -18.25
C LYS A 44 -2.21 1.27 -17.59
N MET A 45 -1.07 1.54 -16.96
CA MET A 45 -0.27 0.55 -16.24
C MET A 45 -1.08 -0.12 -15.10
N LEU A 46 -1.82 0.66 -14.32
CA LEU A 46 -2.67 0.12 -13.25
C LEU A 46 -3.82 -0.73 -13.83
N ALA A 47 -4.43 -0.32 -14.95
CA ALA A 47 -5.45 -1.10 -15.65
C ALA A 47 -4.90 -2.43 -16.18
N GLU A 48 -3.67 -2.44 -16.73
CA GLU A 48 -2.98 -3.64 -17.16
C GLU A 48 -2.69 -4.58 -15.97
N GLY A 49 -2.31 -4.03 -14.83
CA GLY A 49 -2.12 -4.79 -13.58
C GLY A 49 -3.40 -5.44 -13.07
N LEU A 50 -4.51 -4.73 -13.08
CA LEU A 50 -5.84 -5.29 -12.76
C LEU A 50 -6.18 -6.42 -13.70
N LYS A 51 -6.02 -6.23 -15.02
CA LYS A 51 -6.29 -7.25 -16.05
C LYS A 51 -5.39 -8.48 -15.93
N ALA A 52 -4.16 -8.32 -15.45
CA ALA A 52 -3.21 -9.42 -15.28
C ALA A 52 -3.62 -10.43 -14.19
N VAL A 53 -4.44 -10.01 -13.21
CA VAL A 53 -4.96 -10.85 -12.11
C VAL A 53 -6.44 -11.10 -12.21
N ASP A 54 -7.20 -10.31 -12.97
CA ASP A 54 -8.63 -10.42 -13.21
C ASP A 54 -8.93 -10.11 -14.68
N PRO A 55 -8.63 -11.05 -15.61
CA PRO A 55 -8.80 -10.83 -17.06
C PRO A 55 -10.23 -10.46 -17.48
N GLU A 56 -11.21 -11.02 -16.78
CA GLU A 56 -12.64 -10.78 -17.06
C GLU A 56 -13.16 -9.48 -16.42
N GLY A 57 -12.40 -8.92 -15.50
CA GLY A 57 -12.76 -7.69 -14.81
C GLY A 57 -14.02 -7.82 -13.94
N THR A 58 -14.27 -8.99 -13.37
CA THR A 58 -15.49 -9.31 -12.61
C THR A 58 -15.34 -9.12 -11.10
N ASN A 59 -14.11 -9.12 -10.58
CA ASN A 59 -13.86 -8.95 -9.16
C ASN A 59 -13.89 -7.47 -8.77
N ASP A 60 -14.31 -7.20 -7.55
CA ASP A 60 -14.16 -5.88 -6.95
C ASP A 60 -12.69 -5.51 -6.75
N VAL A 61 -12.42 -4.21 -6.63
CA VAL A 61 -11.07 -3.66 -6.61
C VAL A 61 -10.83 -2.81 -5.38
N ILE A 62 -9.65 -2.97 -4.76
CA ILE A 62 -9.08 -2.06 -3.77
C ILE A 62 -7.68 -1.67 -4.25
N LEU A 63 -7.42 -0.38 -4.48
CA LEU A 63 -6.11 0.16 -4.81
C LEU A 63 -5.56 0.97 -3.65
N CYS A 64 -4.32 0.69 -3.28
CA CYS A 64 -3.56 1.30 -2.20
C CYS A 64 -2.35 2.02 -2.81
N LEU A 65 -2.38 3.36 -2.87
CA LEU A 65 -1.37 4.14 -3.57
C LEU A 65 -0.58 5.00 -2.58
N ASN A 66 0.73 5.09 -2.78
CA ASN A 66 1.60 5.96 -2.00
C ASN A 66 2.20 7.07 -2.87
N GLU A 67 2.63 8.15 -2.23
CA GLU A 67 3.29 9.30 -2.86
C GLU A 67 2.44 10.01 -3.92
N ILE A 68 1.15 10.10 -3.70
CA ILE A 68 0.23 10.84 -4.56
C ILE A 68 0.12 12.30 -4.08
N ARG A 69 0.26 13.25 -4.97
CA ARG A 69 0.31 14.70 -4.63
C ARG A 69 -0.96 15.26 -3.98
N GLY A 70 -2.09 14.67 -4.16
CA GLY A 70 -3.33 15.16 -3.57
C GLY A 70 -4.60 14.60 -4.20
N MET A 71 -5.76 15.05 -3.70
CA MET A 71 -7.07 14.52 -4.10
C MET A 71 -7.34 14.67 -5.61
N GLU A 72 -7.02 15.82 -6.18
CA GLU A 72 -7.23 16.10 -7.61
C GLU A 72 -6.47 15.08 -8.48
N VAL A 73 -5.18 14.87 -8.18
CA VAL A 73 -4.34 13.91 -8.90
C VAL A 73 -4.84 12.49 -8.70
N ALA A 74 -5.20 12.12 -7.47
CA ALA A 74 -5.73 10.80 -7.15
C ALA A 74 -7.03 10.51 -7.90
N THR A 75 -7.97 11.47 -7.91
CA THR A 75 -9.25 11.33 -8.60
C THR A 75 -9.07 11.22 -10.10
N ASN A 76 -8.20 12.06 -10.69
CA ASN A 76 -7.90 12.03 -12.12
C ASN A 76 -7.23 10.70 -12.53
N LEU A 77 -6.26 10.22 -11.76
CA LEU A 77 -5.63 8.91 -11.99
C LEU A 77 -6.65 7.78 -11.96
N VAL A 78 -7.46 7.71 -10.90
CA VAL A 78 -8.44 6.65 -10.69
C VAL A 78 -9.52 6.64 -11.78
N ALA A 79 -10.00 7.81 -12.19
CA ALA A 79 -10.99 7.94 -13.26
C ALA A 79 -10.47 7.41 -14.61
N GLN A 80 -9.18 7.62 -14.91
CA GLN A 80 -8.57 7.19 -16.17
C GLN A 80 -8.23 5.68 -16.22
N ILE A 81 -8.25 4.96 -15.09
CA ILE A 81 -8.09 3.49 -15.09
C ILE A 81 -9.22 2.82 -15.90
N GLY A 82 -10.36 3.48 -16.03
CA GLY A 82 -11.49 2.99 -16.84
C GLY A 82 -12.27 1.87 -16.17
N ARG A 83 -12.02 1.58 -14.89
CA ARG A 83 -12.81 0.65 -14.10
C ARG A 83 -14.06 1.34 -13.58
N LYS A 84 -15.24 0.89 -14.03
CA LYS A 84 -16.52 1.41 -13.57
C LYS A 84 -16.62 1.32 -12.04
N ASP A 85 -17.19 2.33 -11.42
CA ASP A 85 -17.43 2.44 -9.98
C ASP A 85 -16.16 2.53 -9.12
N LEU A 86 -14.95 2.49 -9.69
CA LEU A 86 -13.72 2.74 -8.96
C LEU A 86 -13.61 4.23 -8.61
N SER A 87 -13.51 4.53 -7.33
CA SER A 87 -13.43 5.90 -6.83
C SER A 87 -12.49 6.03 -5.63
N VAL A 88 -11.97 7.24 -5.38
CA VAL A 88 -11.14 7.51 -4.20
C VAL A 88 -12.02 7.49 -2.96
N ALA A 89 -11.76 6.53 -2.07
CA ALA A 89 -12.46 6.35 -0.80
C ALA A 89 -11.79 7.12 0.34
N SER A 90 -10.47 7.14 0.39
CA SER A 90 -9.71 7.79 1.46
C SER A 90 -8.41 8.37 0.92
N ILE A 91 -7.99 9.51 1.43
CA ILE A 91 -6.68 10.11 1.18
C ILE A 91 -6.16 10.75 2.46
N SER A 92 -4.87 10.59 2.74
CA SER A 92 -4.23 11.29 3.83
C SER A 92 -4.02 12.78 3.50
N ALA A 93 -3.92 13.61 4.52
CA ALA A 93 -3.65 15.05 4.37
C ALA A 93 -2.43 15.45 5.23
N TYR A 94 -1.30 14.81 4.96
CA TYR A 94 -0.06 15.11 5.67
C TYR A 94 0.41 16.52 5.34
N ARG A 95 0.97 17.21 6.34
CA ARG A 95 1.60 18.51 6.17
C ARG A 95 3.07 18.42 6.56
N ARG A 96 3.91 18.98 5.73
CA ARG A 96 5.32 19.19 6.00
C ARG A 96 5.54 20.70 6.23
N ARG A 97 5.75 21.13 7.50
CA ARG A 97 5.75 22.54 7.92
C ARG A 97 4.40 23.19 7.57
N ASP A 98 4.40 24.28 6.83
CA ASP A 98 3.19 25.03 6.43
C ASP A 98 2.64 24.59 5.07
N LEU A 99 3.30 23.63 4.39
CA LEU A 99 2.90 23.11 3.09
C LEU A 99 2.27 21.72 3.21
N PHE A 100 1.34 21.40 2.32
CA PHE A 100 0.87 20.02 2.17
C PHE A 100 2.04 19.15 1.70
N ASP A 101 2.21 17.99 2.34
CA ASP A 101 3.09 16.96 1.83
C ASP A 101 2.54 16.50 0.48
N GLN A 102 3.43 16.17 -0.45
CA GLN A 102 3.07 15.61 -1.76
C GLN A 102 3.14 14.08 -1.77
N GLN A 103 3.31 13.46 -0.61
CA GLN A 103 3.42 12.01 -0.44
C GLN A 103 2.20 11.46 0.31
N HIS A 104 0.99 11.69 -0.26
CA HIS A 104 -0.22 11.18 0.35
C HIS A 104 -0.43 9.71 0.06
N ASP A 105 -1.04 9.03 1.03
CA ASP A 105 -1.54 7.66 0.93
C ASP A 105 -3.00 7.71 0.49
N VAL A 106 -3.37 6.88 -0.50
CA VAL A 106 -4.70 6.86 -1.12
C VAL A 106 -5.26 5.45 -1.10
N ILE A 107 -6.54 5.33 -0.77
CA ILE A 107 -7.35 4.12 -0.98
C ILE A 107 -8.40 4.45 -2.03
N ALA A 108 -8.45 3.69 -3.13
CA ALA A 108 -9.55 3.72 -4.08
C ALA A 108 -10.20 2.33 -4.15
N THR A 109 -11.52 2.27 -4.33
CA THR A 109 -12.24 0.99 -4.37
C THR A 109 -13.52 1.09 -5.20
N THR A 110 -13.99 -0.05 -5.73
CA THR A 110 -15.30 -0.24 -6.34
C THR A 110 -16.37 -0.57 -5.30
N LEU A 111 -15.96 -0.94 -4.09
CA LEU A 111 -16.84 -1.42 -3.02
C LEU A 111 -17.38 -0.28 -2.16
N PRO A 112 -18.56 -0.45 -1.54
CA PRO A 112 -19.06 0.50 -0.55
C PRO A 112 -18.11 0.64 0.64
N VAL A 113 -18.06 1.84 1.22
CA VAL A 113 -17.18 2.17 2.35
C VAL A 113 -18.00 2.61 3.54
N ALA A 114 -17.80 1.97 4.69
CA ALA A 114 -18.53 2.25 5.93
C ALA A 114 -17.85 3.36 6.76
N GLU A 115 -16.53 3.47 6.70
CA GLU A 115 -15.76 4.45 7.49
C GLU A 115 -14.45 4.78 6.77
N THR A 116 -14.04 6.03 6.81
CA THR A 116 -12.73 6.48 6.33
C THR A 116 -12.09 7.45 7.31
N HIS A 117 -10.79 7.37 7.45
CA HIS A 117 -9.99 8.38 8.13
C HIS A 117 -8.51 8.25 7.74
N TRP A 118 -7.71 9.19 8.17
CA TRP A 118 -6.26 9.09 8.17
C TRP A 118 -5.72 9.54 9.53
N SER A 119 -4.54 9.09 9.89
CA SER A 119 -3.91 9.48 11.14
C SER A 119 -2.39 9.54 11.01
N LYS A 120 -1.76 10.47 11.72
CA LYS A 120 -0.32 10.47 11.90
C LYS A 120 0.10 9.42 12.93
N TRP A 121 1.31 8.90 12.78
CA TRP A 121 1.92 8.08 13.82
C TRP A 121 2.14 8.90 15.09
N LYS A 122 1.95 8.25 16.24
CA LYS A 122 2.24 8.89 17.53
C LYS A 122 3.73 8.83 17.82
N VAL A 123 4.24 9.90 18.42
CA VAL A 123 5.59 9.94 18.96
C VAL A 123 5.69 8.98 20.15
N ALA A 124 6.74 8.20 20.22
CA ALA A 124 7.07 7.38 21.38
C ALA A 124 8.58 7.21 21.51
N LYS A 125 9.10 7.25 22.73
CA LYS A 125 10.55 7.12 23.02
C LYS A 125 11.41 8.10 22.19
N ASP A 126 10.96 9.34 22.06
CA ASP A 126 11.61 10.40 21.29
C ASP A 126 11.73 10.13 19.78
N LEU A 127 11.07 9.06 19.29
CA LEU A 127 10.98 8.73 17.89
C LEU A 127 9.69 9.27 17.28
N THR A 128 9.82 9.96 16.16
CA THR A 128 8.71 10.46 15.37
C THR A 128 8.71 9.77 14.00
N PRO A 129 7.92 8.70 13.80
CA PRO A 129 7.77 8.15 12.46
C PRO A 129 7.13 9.21 11.55
N PRO A 130 7.60 9.37 10.31
CA PRO A 130 7.03 10.32 9.37
C PRO A 130 5.66 9.85 8.89
N ARG A 131 4.83 10.80 8.41
CA ARG A 131 3.53 10.53 7.80
C ARG A 131 2.54 9.85 8.78
N GLY A 132 1.95 8.76 8.38
CA GLY A 132 0.94 8.03 9.11
C GLY A 132 0.36 6.92 8.25
N TYR A 133 -0.98 6.82 8.20
CA TYR A 133 -1.69 5.88 7.35
C TYR A 133 -3.01 6.48 6.86
N ALA A 134 -3.48 6.04 5.68
CA ALA A 134 -4.86 6.18 5.26
C ALA A 134 -5.62 4.89 5.61
N PHE A 135 -6.91 5.02 5.95
CA PHE A 135 -7.77 3.92 6.36
C PHE A 135 -9.12 3.98 5.67
N ALA A 136 -9.63 2.80 5.31
CA ALA A 136 -11.02 2.61 4.92
C ALA A 136 -11.56 1.29 5.49
N ALA A 137 -12.78 1.31 6.02
CA ALA A 137 -13.55 0.12 6.31
C ALA A 137 -14.41 -0.21 5.08
N VAL A 138 -13.97 -1.17 4.28
CA VAL A 138 -14.55 -1.53 2.99
C VAL A 138 -15.53 -2.69 3.17
N VAL A 139 -16.75 -2.55 2.68
CA VAL A 139 -17.80 -3.59 2.78
C VAL A 139 -17.61 -4.57 1.62
N ILE A 140 -17.04 -5.75 1.91
CA ILE A 140 -16.76 -6.79 0.90
C ILE A 140 -18.06 -7.54 0.54
N ASP A 141 -18.90 -7.78 1.52
CA ASP A 141 -20.24 -8.36 1.37
C ASP A 141 -21.16 -7.83 2.49
N PRO A 142 -22.48 -8.07 2.46
CA PRO A 142 -23.42 -7.54 3.45
C PRO A 142 -23.09 -7.91 4.90
N ALA A 143 -22.33 -8.97 5.15
CA ALA A 143 -21.95 -9.44 6.49
C ALA A 143 -20.49 -9.11 6.86
N THR A 144 -19.66 -8.78 5.87
CA THR A 144 -18.19 -8.69 6.03
C THR A 144 -17.67 -7.32 5.64
N THR A 145 -17.01 -6.66 6.58
CA THR A 145 -16.26 -5.41 6.34
C THR A 145 -14.79 -5.65 6.59
N ALA A 146 -13.92 -5.32 5.62
CA ALA A 146 -12.48 -5.37 5.78
C ALA A 146 -11.91 -4.02 6.22
N ASN A 147 -10.95 -4.04 7.12
CA ASN A 147 -10.14 -2.88 7.47
C ASN A 147 -8.94 -2.79 6.52
N VAL A 148 -8.87 -1.73 5.74
CA VAL A 148 -7.78 -1.48 4.77
C VAL A 148 -6.92 -0.33 5.26
N TYR A 149 -5.62 -0.57 5.33
CA TYR A 149 -4.61 0.43 5.71
C TYR A 149 -3.59 0.58 4.59
N VAL A 150 -3.34 1.82 4.19
CA VAL A 150 -2.22 2.18 3.32
C VAL A 150 -1.16 2.87 4.16
N VAL A 151 0.07 2.41 4.04
CA VAL A 151 1.21 2.92 4.80
C VAL A 151 2.38 3.21 3.87
N HIS A 152 3.13 4.26 4.18
CA HIS A 152 4.42 4.54 3.57
C HIS A 152 5.43 4.80 4.68
N LEU A 153 6.26 3.82 4.97
CA LEU A 153 7.16 3.85 6.12
C LEU A 153 8.44 4.64 5.84
N LYS A 154 9.26 4.82 6.85
CA LYS A 154 10.48 5.65 6.77
C LYS A 154 11.54 4.97 5.87
N SER A 155 11.93 5.65 4.80
CA SER A 155 13.05 5.25 3.94
C SER A 155 14.41 5.38 4.63
N ASN A 156 15.37 4.56 4.18
CA ASN A 156 16.80 4.76 4.48
C ASN A 156 17.50 5.74 3.53
N TYR A 157 16.76 6.32 2.57
CA TYR A 157 17.33 7.32 1.66
C TYR A 157 17.93 8.49 2.48
N GLY A 158 19.18 8.85 2.16
CA GLY A 158 19.92 9.89 2.89
C GLY A 158 20.46 9.48 4.27
N ALA A 159 20.25 8.24 4.72
CA ALA A 159 20.84 7.75 5.97
C ALA A 159 22.29 7.31 5.74
N THR A 160 23.22 8.24 5.97
CA THR A 160 24.67 8.07 5.71
C THR A 160 25.40 7.35 6.83
N THR A 161 24.84 7.31 8.06
CA THR A 161 25.47 6.66 9.22
C THR A 161 24.66 5.46 9.73
N PRO A 162 25.30 4.49 10.44
CA PRO A 162 24.62 3.38 11.07
C PRO A 162 23.50 3.82 12.03
N GLU A 163 23.73 4.88 12.83
CA GLU A 163 22.78 5.41 13.80
C GLU A 163 21.52 5.96 13.13
N LEU A 164 21.66 6.63 11.98
CA LEU A 164 20.52 7.11 11.19
C LEU A 164 19.71 5.94 10.62
N ARG A 165 20.38 4.89 10.17
CA ARG A 165 19.72 3.67 9.68
C ARG A 165 18.97 2.95 10.80
N GLU A 166 19.58 2.84 12.00
CA GLU A 166 18.94 2.30 13.18
C GLU A 166 17.70 3.10 13.56
N SER A 167 17.82 4.42 13.67
CA SER A 167 16.69 5.31 13.96
C SER A 167 15.55 5.15 12.93
N ASN A 168 15.87 4.96 11.64
CA ASN A 168 14.86 4.71 10.62
C ASN A 168 14.18 3.34 10.80
N ARG A 169 14.93 2.30 11.15
CA ARG A 169 14.43 0.96 11.48
C ARG A 169 13.48 1.01 12.68
N GLU A 170 13.87 1.69 13.74
CA GLU A 170 13.02 1.88 14.91
C GLU A 170 11.72 2.63 14.59
N LYS A 171 11.77 3.65 13.72
CA LYS A 171 10.58 4.38 13.26
C LYS A 171 9.62 3.48 12.49
N ARG A 172 10.12 2.60 11.61
CA ARG A 172 9.29 1.61 10.90
C ARG A 172 8.65 0.63 11.88
N THR A 173 9.45 0.11 12.79
CA THR A 173 8.97 -0.80 13.85
C THR A 173 7.89 -0.16 14.70
N LEU A 174 8.10 1.10 15.14
CA LEU A 174 7.13 1.84 15.95
C LEU A 174 5.82 2.08 15.20
N ALA A 175 5.88 2.44 13.93
CA ALA A 175 4.70 2.65 13.09
C ALA A 175 3.84 1.38 13.00
N ILE A 176 4.46 0.25 12.64
CA ILE A 176 3.76 -1.04 12.53
C ILE A 176 3.26 -1.52 13.90
N ALA A 177 4.04 -1.36 14.97
CA ALA A 177 3.59 -1.70 16.32
C ALA A 177 2.31 -0.93 16.73
N GLN A 178 2.22 0.35 16.37
CA GLN A 178 1.01 1.16 16.63
C GLN A 178 -0.21 0.61 15.87
N LEU A 179 -0.05 0.28 14.58
CA LEU A 179 -1.12 -0.25 13.75
C LEU A 179 -1.59 -1.62 14.25
N VAL A 180 -0.67 -2.55 14.45
CA VAL A 180 -0.97 -3.90 14.96
C VAL A 180 -1.64 -3.85 16.34
N ASN A 181 -1.18 -2.99 17.24
CA ASN A 181 -1.81 -2.82 18.55
C ASN A 181 -3.20 -2.18 18.47
N GLN A 182 -3.42 -1.25 17.51
CA GLN A 182 -4.75 -0.70 17.25
C GLN A 182 -5.71 -1.79 16.80
N GLU A 183 -5.29 -2.63 15.85
CA GLU A 183 -6.10 -3.75 15.36
C GLU A 183 -6.34 -4.83 16.43
N LYS A 184 -5.37 -5.15 17.26
CA LYS A 184 -5.56 -6.06 18.42
C LYS A 184 -6.67 -5.55 19.37
N ARG A 185 -6.72 -4.25 19.64
CA ARG A 185 -7.79 -3.64 20.47
C ARG A 185 -9.16 -3.69 19.82
N LYS A 186 -9.25 -3.56 18.49
CA LYS A 186 -10.49 -3.70 17.72
C LYS A 186 -10.98 -5.14 17.66
N ARG A 187 -10.07 -6.12 17.62
CA ARG A 187 -10.36 -7.56 17.47
C ARG A 187 -11.27 -8.14 18.55
N GLY A 188 -11.24 -7.59 19.76
CA GLY A 188 -12.19 -7.95 20.84
C GLY A 188 -13.64 -7.60 20.55
N ARG A 189 -13.93 -6.85 19.47
CA ARG A 189 -15.27 -6.39 19.09
C ARG A 189 -15.77 -6.96 17.77
N SER A 190 -14.85 -7.39 16.85
CA SER A 190 -15.20 -7.96 15.55
C SER A 190 -13.96 -8.58 14.89
N ALA A 191 -14.05 -9.82 14.43
CA ALA A 191 -12.98 -10.52 13.69
C ALA A 191 -13.00 -10.12 12.19
N ARG A 192 -12.85 -8.84 11.90
CA ARG A 192 -12.84 -8.35 10.52
C ARG A 192 -11.57 -8.78 9.79
N PRO A 193 -11.65 -9.08 8.46
CA PRO A 193 -10.48 -9.11 7.60
C PRO A 193 -9.69 -7.81 7.67
N VAL A 194 -8.36 -7.89 7.56
CA VAL A 194 -7.48 -6.72 7.57
C VAL A 194 -6.47 -6.83 6.45
N LEU A 195 -6.31 -5.75 5.70
CA LEU A 195 -5.29 -5.56 4.68
C LEU A 195 -4.37 -4.42 5.11
N ILE A 196 -3.06 -4.64 5.03
CA ILE A 196 -2.03 -3.59 5.20
C ILE A 196 -1.23 -3.59 3.90
N ALA A 197 -1.30 -2.49 3.15
CA ALA A 197 -0.63 -2.37 1.86
C ALA A 197 0.21 -1.10 1.79
N GLY A 198 1.22 -1.11 0.92
CA GLY A 198 2.06 0.03 0.62
C GLY A 198 3.55 -0.23 0.77
N ASP A 199 4.32 0.85 0.77
CA ASP A 199 5.77 0.83 0.83
C ASP A 199 6.27 0.71 2.27
N MET A 200 6.82 -0.47 2.60
CA MET A 200 7.42 -0.74 3.91
C MET A 200 8.83 -0.19 4.04
N ASN A 201 9.47 0.22 2.92
CA ASN A 201 10.85 0.68 2.87
C ASN A 201 11.85 -0.28 3.54
N ALA A 202 11.54 -1.56 3.49
CA ALA A 202 12.34 -2.66 4.03
C ALA A 202 12.03 -3.95 3.25
N ASP A 203 13.02 -4.84 3.14
CA ASP A 203 12.91 -6.12 2.43
C ASP A 203 13.13 -7.28 3.40
N CYS A 204 12.10 -8.10 3.64
CA CYS A 204 12.17 -9.20 4.61
C CYS A 204 13.05 -10.38 4.17
N TRP A 205 13.56 -10.39 2.95
CA TRP A 205 14.41 -11.45 2.41
C TRP A 205 15.87 -11.04 2.22
N ARG A 206 16.18 -9.75 2.33
CA ARG A 206 17.55 -9.27 2.14
C ARG A 206 18.30 -9.14 3.45
N LYS A 207 19.57 -9.56 3.44
CA LYS A 207 20.46 -9.54 4.60
C LYS A 207 20.62 -8.14 5.22
N GLU A 208 20.58 -7.09 4.41
CA GLU A 208 20.69 -5.70 4.86
C GLU A 208 19.53 -5.28 5.77
N PHE A 209 18.41 -6.00 5.73
CA PHE A 209 17.22 -5.78 6.54
C PHE A 209 16.98 -6.90 7.58
N ALA A 210 17.98 -7.77 7.83
CA ALA A 210 17.80 -8.92 8.73
C ALA A 210 17.40 -8.53 10.17
N GLU A 211 17.71 -7.30 10.58
CA GLU A 211 17.36 -6.78 11.90
C GLU A 211 16.02 -6.02 11.96
N GLU A 212 15.27 -5.98 10.85
CA GLU A 212 13.94 -5.36 10.81
C GLU A 212 12.93 -6.14 11.64
N LYS A 213 12.40 -5.52 12.68
CA LYS A 213 11.41 -6.14 13.58
C LYS A 213 9.98 -6.03 13.07
N LEU A 214 9.72 -5.14 12.11
CA LEU A 214 8.36 -4.88 11.62
C LEU A 214 7.71 -6.14 11.03
N PHE A 215 8.45 -6.97 10.28
CA PHE A 215 7.91 -8.18 9.67
C PHE A 215 7.54 -9.26 10.70
N GLY A 216 8.33 -9.39 11.77
CA GLY A 216 7.99 -10.24 12.93
C GLY A 216 6.70 -9.77 13.59
N LEU A 217 6.53 -8.47 13.82
CA LEU A 217 5.29 -7.92 14.40
C LEU A 217 4.05 -8.19 13.52
N ILE A 218 4.20 -8.11 12.20
CA ILE A 218 3.14 -8.40 11.23
C ILE A 218 2.80 -9.90 11.28
N ALA A 219 3.81 -10.78 11.22
CA ALA A 219 3.62 -12.23 11.27
C ALA A 219 3.00 -12.68 12.61
N ASP A 220 3.51 -12.19 13.75
CA ASP A 220 2.98 -12.50 15.09
C ASP A 220 1.54 -12.00 15.29
N ALA A 221 1.12 -11.01 14.50
CA ALA A 221 -0.27 -10.56 14.47
C ALA A 221 -1.18 -11.42 13.57
N GLY A 222 -0.64 -12.45 12.91
CA GLY A 222 -1.34 -13.40 12.07
C GLY A 222 -1.61 -12.90 10.66
N PHE A 223 -0.77 -12.01 10.13
CA PHE A 223 -0.85 -11.61 8.73
C PHE A 223 -0.01 -12.54 7.85
N GLU A 224 -0.56 -12.86 6.69
CA GLU A 224 0.14 -13.55 5.60
C GLU A 224 0.79 -12.53 4.66
N ASN A 225 1.89 -12.95 4.02
CA ASN A 225 2.58 -12.18 2.99
C ASN A 225 2.47 -12.89 1.63
N PRO A 226 1.56 -12.48 0.75
CA PRO A 226 1.39 -13.10 -0.56
C PRO A 226 2.64 -13.09 -1.45
N LEU A 227 3.53 -12.12 -1.32
CA LEU A 227 4.80 -12.11 -2.08
C LEU A 227 5.65 -13.35 -1.81
N ALA A 228 5.46 -14.03 -0.67
CA ALA A 228 6.16 -15.28 -0.37
C ALA A 228 5.80 -16.43 -1.34
N LEU A 229 4.64 -16.34 -2.02
CA LEU A 229 4.22 -17.30 -3.06
C LEU A 229 5.04 -17.18 -4.36
N LEU A 230 5.70 -16.04 -4.56
CA LEU A 230 6.58 -15.85 -5.73
C LEU A 230 7.95 -16.51 -5.52
N PRO A 231 8.60 -16.98 -6.59
CA PRO A 231 10.01 -17.35 -6.56
C PRO A 231 10.87 -16.19 -6.03
N PRO A 232 11.94 -16.42 -5.25
CA PRO A 232 12.75 -15.35 -4.65
C PRO A 232 13.23 -14.27 -5.64
N LYS A 233 13.61 -14.65 -6.84
CA LYS A 233 14.10 -13.73 -7.88
C LYS A 233 12.99 -12.83 -8.48
N SER A 234 11.72 -13.17 -8.25
CA SER A 234 10.56 -12.49 -8.83
C SER A 234 9.82 -11.59 -7.83
N ARG A 235 10.36 -11.38 -6.61
CA ARG A 235 9.71 -10.62 -5.53
C ARG A 235 10.03 -9.13 -5.53
N GLY A 236 10.99 -8.69 -6.36
CA GLY A 236 11.47 -7.32 -6.33
C GLY A 236 10.44 -6.33 -6.88
N THR A 237 10.12 -5.33 -6.08
CA THR A 237 9.19 -4.23 -6.44
C THR A 237 9.92 -2.89 -6.64
N HIS A 238 11.17 -2.78 -6.20
CA HIS A 238 12.00 -1.59 -6.38
C HIS A 238 13.33 -2.00 -7.02
N PRO A 239 13.47 -1.87 -8.36
CA PRO A 239 14.71 -2.18 -9.07
C PRO A 239 15.78 -1.15 -8.73
N SER A 240 17.02 -1.61 -8.56
CA SER A 240 18.18 -0.75 -8.36
C SER A 240 19.36 -1.27 -9.16
N ARG A 241 19.98 -0.39 -9.95
CA ARG A 241 21.19 -0.73 -10.72
C ARG A 241 22.39 -1.04 -9.81
N SER A 242 22.46 -0.39 -8.64
CA SER A 242 23.60 -0.49 -7.73
C SER A 242 23.44 -1.62 -6.70
N TYR A 243 22.21 -1.93 -6.27
CA TYR A 243 21.93 -2.83 -5.14
C TYR A 243 21.08 -4.04 -5.53
N GLY A 244 20.72 -4.18 -6.82
CA GLY A 244 19.76 -5.19 -7.28
C GLY A 244 18.32 -4.82 -6.89
N SER A 245 17.38 -5.71 -7.20
CA SER A 245 15.96 -5.47 -6.91
C SER A 245 15.63 -5.80 -5.46
N SER A 246 14.83 -4.98 -4.80
CA SER A 246 14.33 -5.16 -3.44
C SER A 246 12.81 -5.25 -3.43
N ALA A 247 12.25 -6.07 -2.55
CA ALA A 247 10.81 -6.07 -2.27
C ALA A 247 10.55 -5.00 -1.18
N LEU A 248 9.99 -3.87 -1.57
CA LEU A 248 9.65 -2.79 -0.63
C LEU A 248 8.14 -2.60 -0.47
N ASP A 249 7.36 -2.97 -1.50
CA ASP A 249 5.92 -2.81 -1.55
C ASP A 249 5.22 -4.14 -1.27
N TYR A 250 4.31 -4.15 -0.31
CA TYR A 250 3.67 -5.35 0.18
C TYR A 250 2.15 -5.18 0.28
N ILE A 251 1.45 -6.32 0.24
CA ILE A 251 0.04 -6.46 0.61
C ILE A 251 -0.01 -7.58 1.65
N PHE A 252 -0.15 -7.23 2.93
CA PHE A 252 -0.33 -8.21 4.00
C PHE A 252 -1.81 -8.44 4.26
N CYS A 253 -2.20 -9.71 4.42
CA CYS A 253 -3.57 -10.15 4.56
C CYS A 253 -3.79 -10.85 5.90
N ARG A 254 -4.92 -10.61 6.57
CA ARG A 254 -5.38 -11.37 7.73
C ARG A 254 -6.89 -11.55 7.66
N GLY A 255 -7.36 -12.80 7.85
CA GLY A 255 -8.79 -13.16 7.74
C GLY A 255 -9.30 -13.24 6.31
N VAL A 256 -8.44 -13.02 5.34
CA VAL A 256 -8.53 -13.37 3.91
C VAL A 256 -7.15 -13.82 3.48
N SER A 257 -7.08 -14.64 2.42
CA SER A 257 -5.81 -15.18 1.90
C SER A 257 -5.72 -14.96 0.40
N ALA A 258 -4.49 -14.92 -0.13
CA ALA A 258 -4.26 -14.86 -1.57
C ALA A 258 -4.78 -16.14 -2.25
N VAL A 259 -5.52 -15.97 -3.32
CA VAL A 259 -6.04 -17.08 -4.14
C VAL A 259 -4.93 -17.69 -4.99
N GLU A 260 -4.01 -16.83 -5.46
CA GLU A 260 -2.84 -17.20 -6.26
C GLU A 260 -1.67 -16.25 -5.99
N ALA A 261 -0.51 -16.56 -6.57
CA ALA A 261 0.65 -15.71 -6.45
C ALA A 261 0.40 -14.32 -7.07
N PRO A 262 0.87 -13.23 -6.42
CA PRO A 262 0.69 -11.88 -6.93
C PRO A 262 1.41 -11.65 -8.26
N LYS A 263 0.98 -10.62 -8.98
CA LYS A 263 1.67 -10.11 -10.16
C LYS A 263 2.39 -8.81 -9.80
N ILE A 264 3.64 -8.69 -10.24
CA ILE A 264 4.42 -7.46 -10.16
C ILE A 264 4.48 -6.87 -11.56
N ILE A 265 4.06 -5.61 -11.70
CA ILE A 265 3.96 -4.91 -12.98
C ILE A 265 5.08 -3.88 -13.07
N PRO A 266 6.09 -4.11 -13.94
CA PRO A 266 7.16 -3.16 -14.18
C PRO A 266 6.64 -1.84 -14.78
N ASN A 267 7.29 -0.73 -14.40
CA ASN A 267 6.91 0.61 -14.90
C ASN A 267 8.08 1.62 -14.82
N ASP A 268 9.25 1.24 -15.25
CA ASP A 268 10.53 1.97 -15.08
C ASP A 268 10.50 3.46 -15.46
N GLU A 269 9.56 3.88 -16.31
CA GLU A 269 9.41 5.27 -16.75
C GLU A 269 8.49 6.11 -15.84
N LEU A 270 7.67 5.46 -15.00
CA LEU A 270 6.66 6.14 -14.19
C LEU A 270 7.07 6.29 -12.73
N SER A 271 7.77 5.33 -12.20
CA SER A 271 8.23 5.28 -10.82
C SER A 271 9.44 4.35 -10.71
N ASP A 272 10.25 4.55 -9.69
CA ASP A 272 11.28 3.60 -9.26
C ASP A 272 10.68 2.40 -8.49
N HIS A 273 9.36 2.36 -8.30
CA HIS A 273 8.62 1.25 -7.72
C HIS A 273 7.70 0.58 -8.75
N TYR A 274 7.65 -0.75 -8.75
CA TYR A 274 6.71 -1.57 -9.52
C TYR A 274 5.42 -1.76 -8.74
N ALA A 275 4.29 -1.84 -9.45
CA ALA A 275 3.00 -2.10 -8.82
C ALA A 275 2.82 -3.60 -8.52
N VAL A 276 2.16 -3.92 -7.42
CA VAL A 276 1.85 -5.29 -6.99
C VAL A 276 0.34 -5.49 -6.98
N PHE A 277 -0.14 -6.60 -7.56
CA PHE A 277 -1.55 -6.98 -7.58
C PHE A 277 -1.74 -8.41 -7.12
N VAL A 278 -2.79 -8.65 -6.34
CA VAL A 278 -3.17 -9.99 -5.85
C VAL A 278 -4.68 -10.11 -5.76
N VAL A 279 -5.21 -11.31 -6.00
CA VAL A 279 -6.60 -11.64 -5.70
C VAL A 279 -6.66 -12.28 -4.31
N VAL A 280 -7.52 -11.77 -3.45
CA VAL A 280 -7.77 -12.31 -2.09
C VAL A 280 -9.21 -12.77 -1.93
N ARG A 281 -9.40 -13.78 -1.08
CA ARG A 281 -10.72 -14.31 -0.72
C ARG A 281 -10.80 -14.73 0.73
#